data_1b011f551833fa114405ff635524d20f
#
_entry.id   1b011f551833fa114405ff635524d20f
#
_cell.length_a   1.000
_cell.length_b   1.000
_cell.length_c   1.000
_cell.angle_alpha   90.00
_cell.angle_beta   90.00
_cell.angle_gamma   90.00
#
_symmetry.space_group_name_H-M   'P 1'
#
loop_
_entity.id
_entity.type
_entity.pdbx_description
1 polymer ?
#
loop_
_entity_poly.entity_id
_entity_poly.type
_entity_poly.pdbx_seq_one_letter_code
_entity_poly.pdbx_strand_id
1 'polypeptide(L)'
;MEIIQLDFFKFRVVLISRDLASTPVVSEVTVTIDMQDRIFSGNNITSGAGTKTVTFTNPYKSVNYAVGITSEDMATGDYFIVENKTVNAFNVTFKNSSNSAVSKTFDFIAKGF
;
A
#
# COMPACT_ATOMS: atom_id res chain seq x y z
N MET A 1 12.26 -2.05 37.91
CA MET A 1 12.21 -1.74 36.46
C MET A 1 10.87 -2.21 35.91
N GLU A 2 10.20 -1.35 35.26
CA GLU A 2 8.92 -1.66 34.66
C GLU A 2 9.02 -1.48 33.14
N ILE A 3 8.50 -2.44 32.41
CA ILE A 3 8.51 -2.41 30.95
C ILE A 3 7.08 -2.58 30.49
N ILE A 4 6.58 -1.60 29.73
CA ILE A 4 5.29 -1.67 29.09
C ILE A 4 5.51 -1.71 27.61
N GLN A 5 5.01 -2.74 26.97
CA GLN A 5 5.11 -2.92 25.54
C GLN A 5 3.73 -3.08 24.94
N LEU A 6 3.42 -2.25 23.98
CA LEU A 6 2.15 -2.28 23.26
C LEU A 6 2.44 -2.49 21.78
N ASP A 7 1.91 -3.57 21.23
CA ASP A 7 1.92 -3.80 19.80
C ASP A 7 0.51 -3.54 19.27
N PHE A 8 0.39 -2.57 18.38
CA PHE A 8 -0.91 -2.15 17.90
C PHE A 8 -0.83 -1.80 16.42
N PHE A 9 -1.48 -2.58 15.58
CA PHE A 9 -1.55 -2.33 14.13
C PHE A 9 -0.22 -1.92 13.49
N LYS A 10 0.84 -2.71 13.66
CA LYS A 10 2.13 -2.38 13.07
C LYS A 10 2.81 -1.19 13.75
N PHE A 11 2.39 -0.93 14.96
CA PHE A 11 2.85 0.18 15.77
C PHE A 11 3.34 -0.39 17.09
N ARG A 12 4.54 -0.02 17.49
CA ARG A 12 5.11 -0.49 18.75
C ARG A 12 5.53 0.68 19.60
N VAL A 13 5.03 0.72 20.82
CA VAL A 13 5.45 1.67 21.83
C VAL A 13 6.09 0.89 22.97
N VAL A 14 7.31 1.23 23.30
CA VAL A 14 8.04 0.62 24.42
C VAL A 14 8.35 1.72 25.41
N LEU A 15 7.83 1.58 26.62
CA LEU A 15 8.11 2.48 27.73
C LEU A 15 8.94 1.72 28.73
N ILE A 16 10.11 2.27 29.06
CA ILE A 16 11.00 1.71 30.06
C ILE A 16 11.14 2.71 31.19
N SER A 17 10.69 2.33 32.37
CA SER A 17 10.95 3.12 33.56
C SER A 17 11.84 2.31 34.50
N ARG A 18 12.72 2.99 35.18
CA ARG A 18 13.60 2.38 36.16
C ARG A 18 13.29 3.00 37.53
N ASP A 19 12.83 2.16 38.44
CA ASP A 19 12.54 2.56 39.81
C ASP A 19 13.73 2.16 40.68
N LEU A 20 14.42 3.13 41.17
CA LEU A 20 15.47 2.93 42.18
C LEU A 20 14.88 3.17 43.55
N ALA A 21 15.35 2.44 44.53
CA ALA A 21 14.75 2.28 45.86
C ALA A 21 14.27 3.56 46.55
N SER A 22 14.75 4.72 46.20
CA SER A 22 14.37 5.96 46.82
C SER A 22 13.98 7.05 45.82
N THR A 23 14.19 6.85 44.59
CA THR A 23 13.91 7.89 43.56
C THR A 23 13.51 7.22 42.26
N PRO A 24 12.22 7.30 41.90
CA PRO A 24 11.83 6.86 40.57
C PRO A 24 12.46 7.80 39.53
N VAL A 25 13.18 7.21 38.63
CA VAL A 25 13.80 7.96 37.53
C VAL A 25 13.32 7.37 36.23
N VAL A 26 12.67 8.19 35.43
CA VAL A 26 12.43 7.84 34.03
C VAL A 26 13.69 8.18 33.29
N SER A 27 14.49 7.17 33.02
CA SER A 27 15.79 7.37 32.39
C SER A 27 15.68 7.49 30.87
N GLU A 28 14.67 6.87 30.30
CA GLU A 28 14.52 6.87 28.85
C GLU A 28 13.09 6.51 28.46
N VAL A 29 12.53 7.28 27.56
CA VAL A 29 11.28 6.93 26.87
C VAL A 29 11.60 6.85 25.39
N THR A 30 11.50 5.65 24.84
CA THR A 30 11.71 5.44 23.42
C THR A 30 10.38 5.06 22.79
N VAL A 31 9.95 5.86 21.84
CA VAL A 31 8.78 5.56 21.02
C VAL A 31 9.28 5.24 19.62
N THR A 32 9.09 3.99 19.22
CA THR A 32 9.43 3.55 17.88
C THR A 32 8.15 3.23 17.15
N ILE A 33 7.91 3.94 16.08
CA ILE A 33 6.77 3.70 15.21
C ILE A 33 7.29 3.03 13.96
N ASP A 34 6.91 1.78 13.77
CA ASP A 34 7.26 0.99 12.59
C ASP A 34 5.97 0.62 11.88
N MET A 35 5.65 1.38 10.84
CA MET A 35 4.47 1.14 10.02
C MET A 35 4.86 0.24 8.87
N GLN A 36 4.42 -1.02 8.91
CA GLN A 36 4.62 -1.94 7.81
C GLN A 36 3.82 -1.49 6.60
N ASP A 37 4.38 -1.71 5.44
CA ASP A 37 3.65 -1.54 4.20
C ASP A 37 2.50 -2.53 4.13
N ARG A 38 1.38 -2.06 3.65
CA ARG A 38 0.26 -2.93 3.30
C ARG A 38 0.34 -3.30 1.84
N ILE A 39 -0.07 -4.52 1.55
CA ILE A 39 -0.16 -5.00 0.18
C ILE A 39 -1.61 -5.33 -0.11
N PHE A 40 -2.14 -4.76 -1.18
CA PHE A 40 -3.43 -5.11 -1.72
C PHE A 40 -3.23 -5.58 -3.15
N SER A 41 -3.76 -6.72 -3.49
CA SER A 41 -3.55 -7.31 -4.81
C SER A 41 -4.84 -7.91 -5.37
N GLY A 42 -4.89 -8.05 -6.68
CA GLY A 42 -5.97 -8.71 -7.36
C GLY A 42 -5.48 -9.43 -8.60
N ASN A 43 -6.16 -10.50 -8.95
CA ASN A 43 -5.82 -11.36 -10.08
C ASN A 43 -6.97 -11.45 -11.06
N ASN A 44 -6.64 -11.66 -12.33
CA ASN A 44 -7.61 -11.93 -13.39
C ASN A 44 -8.69 -10.85 -13.50
N ILE A 45 -8.26 -9.60 -13.46
CA ILE A 45 -9.17 -8.47 -13.59
C ILE A 45 -9.27 -8.07 -15.05
N THR A 46 -10.48 -7.94 -15.55
CA THR A 46 -10.73 -7.47 -16.91
C THR A 46 -10.80 -5.95 -16.91
N SER A 47 -9.94 -5.31 -17.69
CA SER A 47 -9.93 -3.84 -17.73
C SER A 47 -11.11 -3.24 -18.50
N GLY A 48 -11.61 -3.97 -19.49
CA GLY A 48 -12.54 -3.39 -20.46
C GLY A 48 -11.82 -2.44 -21.42
N ALA A 49 -12.51 -2.05 -22.46
CA ALA A 49 -11.98 -1.08 -23.44
C ALA A 49 -12.22 0.34 -22.91
N GLY A 50 -11.35 0.79 -22.03
CA GLY A 50 -11.46 2.09 -21.37
C GLY A 50 -10.74 2.10 -20.04
N THR A 51 -11.06 3.07 -19.21
CA THR A 51 -10.46 3.21 -17.90
C THR A 51 -11.08 2.23 -16.90
N LYS A 52 -10.26 1.46 -16.24
CA LYS A 52 -10.67 0.58 -15.13
C LYS A 52 -10.27 1.20 -13.81
N THR A 53 -11.26 1.37 -12.93
CA THR A 53 -11.00 1.84 -11.57
C THR A 53 -10.83 0.64 -10.64
N VAL A 54 -9.70 0.57 -9.96
CA VAL A 54 -9.43 -0.46 -8.95
C VAL A 54 -9.59 0.20 -7.59
N THR A 55 -10.60 -0.24 -6.84
CA THR A 55 -10.93 0.31 -5.53
C THR A 55 -10.38 -0.59 -4.44
N PHE A 56 -9.72 0.01 -3.45
CA PHE A 56 -9.19 -0.72 -2.30
C PHE A 56 -10.27 -0.98 -1.27
N THR A 57 -10.22 -2.14 -0.64
CA THR A 57 -11.10 -2.46 0.47
C THR A 57 -10.84 -1.53 1.67
N ASN A 58 -9.58 -1.25 1.93
CA ASN A 58 -9.16 -0.32 2.98
C ASN A 58 -8.29 0.78 2.36
N PRO A 59 -8.62 2.06 2.56
CA PRO A 59 -7.82 3.14 2.00
C PRO A 59 -6.39 3.15 2.53
N TYR A 60 -5.46 3.58 1.68
CA TYR A 60 -4.11 3.90 2.12
C TYR A 60 -4.08 5.25 2.83
N LYS A 61 -3.03 5.48 3.62
CA LYS A 61 -2.85 6.77 4.31
C LYS A 61 -2.33 7.85 3.39
N SER A 62 -1.67 7.46 2.30
CA SER A 62 -1.04 8.38 1.36
C SER A 62 -1.27 7.87 -0.06
N VAL A 63 -1.24 8.78 -1.02
CA VAL A 63 -1.28 8.45 -2.45
C VAL A 63 0.05 7.96 -2.99
N ASN A 64 1.07 7.88 -2.16
CA ASN A 64 2.43 7.49 -2.57
C ASN A 64 2.65 5.98 -2.57
N TYR A 65 1.59 5.19 -2.55
CA TYR A 65 1.72 3.76 -2.71
C TYR A 65 2.19 3.42 -4.13
N ALA A 66 2.91 2.30 -4.27
CA ALA A 66 3.38 1.81 -5.56
C ALA A 66 2.36 0.84 -6.15
N VAL A 67 2.22 0.86 -7.46
CA VAL A 67 1.33 -0.05 -8.19
C VAL A 67 2.15 -0.80 -9.23
N GLY A 68 2.08 -2.13 -9.18
CA GLY A 68 2.63 -3.01 -10.21
C GLY A 68 1.50 -3.67 -10.99
N ILE A 69 1.61 -3.69 -12.29
CA ILE A 69 0.63 -4.30 -13.19
C ILE A 69 1.32 -5.40 -13.99
N THR A 70 0.69 -6.56 -14.05
CA THR A 70 1.14 -7.67 -14.90
C THR A 70 -0.01 -8.12 -15.78
N SER A 71 0.22 -8.22 -17.07
CA SER A 71 -0.78 -8.71 -18.01
C SER A 71 -0.12 -9.75 -18.93
N GLU A 72 -0.82 -10.86 -19.15
CA GLU A 72 -0.30 -11.96 -19.97
C GLU A 72 -0.80 -11.92 -21.41
N ASP A 73 -1.76 -11.09 -21.71
CA ASP A 73 -2.39 -11.01 -23.02
C ASP A 73 -2.01 -9.74 -23.81
N MET A 74 -0.86 -9.16 -23.49
CA MET A 74 -0.34 -7.99 -24.18
C MET A 74 0.21 -8.35 -25.55
N ALA A 75 -0.18 -7.59 -26.56
CA ALA A 75 0.38 -7.69 -27.91
C ALA A 75 1.50 -6.67 -28.08
N THR A 76 2.27 -6.81 -29.16
CA THR A 76 3.34 -5.86 -29.48
C THR A 76 2.78 -4.44 -29.60
N GLY A 77 3.38 -3.51 -28.87
CA GLY A 77 2.95 -2.11 -28.87
C GLY A 77 1.85 -1.78 -27.90
N ASP A 78 1.29 -2.78 -27.20
CA ASP A 78 0.32 -2.52 -26.14
C ASP A 78 1.01 -1.93 -24.91
N TYR A 79 0.32 -1.03 -24.25
CA TYR A 79 0.83 -0.40 -23.05
C TYR A 79 -0.31 -0.05 -22.11
N PHE A 80 0.03 0.31 -20.89
CA PHE A 80 -0.97 0.76 -19.91
C PHE A 80 -0.52 2.07 -19.27
N ILE A 81 -1.51 2.79 -18.72
CA ILE A 81 -1.30 4.02 -17.99
C ILE A 81 -2.03 3.88 -16.66
N VAL A 82 -1.31 4.17 -15.57
CA VAL A 82 -1.90 4.29 -14.23
C VAL A 82 -2.06 5.77 -13.92
N GLU A 83 -3.27 6.19 -13.58
CA GLU A 83 -3.55 7.60 -13.33
C GLU A 83 -4.62 7.77 -12.26
N ASN A 84 -4.82 9.01 -11.82
CA ASN A 84 -5.83 9.36 -10.82
C ASN A 84 -5.72 8.53 -9.54
N LYS A 85 -4.50 8.34 -9.05
CA LYS A 85 -4.27 7.66 -7.79
C LYS A 85 -4.86 8.48 -6.65
N THR A 86 -5.70 7.83 -5.86
CA THR A 86 -6.21 8.38 -4.61
C THR A 86 -5.92 7.39 -3.49
N VAL A 87 -6.18 7.76 -2.26
CA VAL A 87 -6.01 6.82 -1.14
C VAL A 87 -6.99 5.64 -1.23
N ASN A 88 -8.07 5.79 -1.97
CA ASN A 88 -9.14 4.78 -2.08
C ASN A 88 -9.03 3.90 -3.34
N ALA A 89 -8.41 4.40 -4.41
CA ALA A 89 -8.46 3.74 -5.70
C ALA A 89 -7.38 4.29 -6.65
N PHE A 90 -7.18 3.57 -7.73
CA PHE A 90 -6.41 4.07 -8.86
C PHE A 90 -7.09 3.65 -10.16
N ASN A 91 -6.77 4.35 -11.25
CA ASN A 91 -7.28 4.03 -12.57
C ASN A 91 -6.17 3.44 -13.42
N VAL A 92 -6.51 2.46 -14.24
CA VAL A 92 -5.61 1.89 -15.24
C VAL A 92 -6.34 1.81 -16.56
N THR A 93 -5.65 2.17 -17.64
CA THR A 93 -6.15 2.08 -19.00
C THR A 93 -5.14 1.34 -19.86
N PHE A 94 -5.56 0.31 -20.55
CA PHE A 94 -4.73 -0.40 -21.52
C PHE A 94 -5.01 0.14 -22.91
N LYS A 95 -3.95 0.36 -23.67
CA LYS A 95 -4.01 0.89 -25.02
C LYS A 95 -3.13 0.08 -25.95
N ASN A 96 -3.49 0.08 -27.24
CA ASN A 96 -2.69 -0.57 -28.28
C ASN A 96 -1.71 0.42 -28.93
N SER A 97 -0.96 -0.05 -29.93
CA SER A 97 0.00 0.77 -30.65
C SER A 97 -0.62 1.94 -31.41
N SER A 98 -1.93 1.89 -31.66
CA SER A 98 -2.69 2.98 -32.28
C SER A 98 -3.25 3.95 -31.25
N ASN A 99 -2.87 3.81 -29.97
CA ASN A 99 -3.35 4.64 -28.88
C ASN A 99 -4.86 4.52 -28.62
N SER A 100 -5.43 3.38 -28.98
CA SER A 100 -6.85 3.08 -28.72
C SER A 100 -6.97 2.19 -27.49
N ALA A 101 -7.98 2.45 -26.68
CA ALA A 101 -8.25 1.66 -25.48
C ALA A 101 -8.63 0.22 -25.87
N VAL A 102 -8.04 -0.75 -25.20
CA VAL A 102 -8.29 -2.17 -25.42
C VAL A 102 -8.55 -2.87 -24.11
N SER A 103 -9.31 -3.97 -24.16
CA SER A 103 -9.58 -4.77 -22.99
C SER A 103 -8.43 -5.78 -22.78
N LYS A 104 -7.91 -5.83 -21.58
CA LYS A 104 -6.88 -6.79 -21.17
C LYS A 104 -7.24 -7.40 -19.83
N THR A 105 -6.77 -8.61 -19.61
CA THR A 105 -6.83 -9.25 -18.30
C THR A 105 -5.51 -9.00 -17.58
N PHE A 106 -5.58 -8.50 -16.36
CA PHE A 106 -4.38 -8.12 -15.62
C PHE A 106 -4.44 -8.52 -14.16
N ASP A 107 -3.26 -8.62 -13.57
CA ASP A 107 -3.07 -8.74 -12.14
C ASP A 107 -2.44 -7.46 -11.64
N PHE A 108 -2.71 -7.09 -10.41
CA PHE A 108 -2.06 -5.92 -9.83
C PHE A 108 -1.59 -6.19 -8.41
N ILE A 109 -0.61 -5.41 -7.98
CA ILE A 109 -0.18 -5.34 -6.60
C ILE A 109 0.02 -3.87 -6.26
N ALA A 110 -0.56 -3.45 -5.15
CA ALA A 110 -0.37 -2.10 -4.62
C ALA A 110 0.28 -2.21 -3.24
N LYS A 111 1.35 -1.44 -3.04
CA LYS A 111 2.13 -1.50 -1.81
C LYS A 111 2.33 -0.10 -1.25
N GLY A 112 1.95 0.10 0.00
CA GLY A 112 2.08 1.35 0.70
C GLY A 112 1.62 1.21 2.13
N PHE A 113 1.22 2.31 2.74
CA PHE A 113 0.70 2.27 4.11
C PHE A 113 -0.41 3.27 4.33
#